data_433e06207df285a03d7e33482cf7becc
#
_entry.id   433e06207df285a03d7e33482cf7becc
#
_cell.length_a   1.000
_cell.length_b   1.000
_cell.length_c   1.000
_cell.angle_alpha   90.00
_cell.angle_beta   90.00
_cell.angle_gamma   90.00
#
_symmetry.space_group_name_H-M   'P 1'
#
loop_
_entity.id
_entity.type
_entity.pdbx_description
1 polymer ?
#
loop_
_entity_poly.entity_id
_entity_poly.type
_entity_poly.pdbx_seq_one_letter_code
_entity_poly.pdbx_strand_id
1 'polypeptide(L)'
;MRSMQYDPEIIYVQKLYFFMFLATFTILATGIILWNFDLHMGLCVLAVGLGISYVAMVLKKNFNPPEKKLTAKRMAHTIAQDTSPLTIARFASQLYYYFHQPNQAISLLEQFLPSHDPLIYTTLGDILLKEGKAKRALYILQDNPYALVDPLMLATQGRVLKQIGKIPEAVRMFERSLHFSKQVKFPKSTSHWFTQKILTVSYIANIHHKLADCYVILNDFHQAKKHFRAGNRLLLDVSLWRHCQPVHIDSTKNHKNTY
;
A
#
# COMPACT_ATOMS: atom_id res chain seq x y z
N MET A 1 21.43 -3.58 -15.45
CA MET A 1 20.00 -3.91 -15.19
C MET A 1 19.79 -3.94 -13.68
N ARG A 2 19.40 -2.84 -13.07
CA ARG A 2 19.01 -2.83 -11.64
C ARG A 2 17.62 -3.44 -11.57
N SER A 3 17.50 -4.56 -10.85
CA SER A 3 16.23 -5.21 -10.58
C SER A 3 15.25 -4.16 -10.03
N MET A 4 14.11 -4.01 -10.67
CA MET A 4 12.96 -3.29 -10.11
C MET A 4 12.65 -3.93 -8.75
N GLN A 5 13.18 -3.35 -7.67
CA GLN A 5 12.73 -3.66 -6.33
C GLN A 5 11.38 -2.99 -6.17
N TYR A 6 10.34 -3.74 -6.50
CA TYR A 6 8.97 -3.31 -6.34
C TYR A 6 8.67 -3.04 -4.88
N ASP A 7 7.87 -2.02 -4.63
CA ASP A 7 7.23 -1.80 -3.34
C ASP A 7 6.56 -3.10 -2.89
N PRO A 8 6.80 -3.58 -1.64
CA PRO A 8 6.20 -4.82 -1.16
C PRO A 8 4.67 -4.86 -1.28
N GLU A 9 4.01 -3.71 -1.27
CA GLU A 9 2.56 -3.61 -1.51
C GLU A 9 2.20 -3.96 -2.96
N ILE A 10 2.99 -3.50 -3.93
CA ILE A 10 2.80 -3.82 -5.35
C ILE A 10 3.12 -5.30 -5.61
N ILE A 11 4.18 -5.84 -4.99
CA ILE A 11 4.52 -7.26 -5.09
C ILE A 11 3.39 -8.13 -4.55
N TYR A 12 2.78 -7.70 -3.43
CA TYR A 12 1.68 -8.44 -2.84
C TYR A 12 0.46 -8.47 -3.76
N VAL A 13 0.09 -7.33 -4.32
CA VAL A 13 -1.02 -7.22 -5.28
C VAL A 13 -0.72 -8.04 -6.54
N GLN A 14 0.50 -8.02 -7.05
CA GLN A 14 0.89 -8.85 -8.19
C GLN A 14 0.83 -10.35 -7.87
N LYS A 15 1.28 -10.78 -6.67
CA LYS A 15 1.14 -12.17 -6.22
C LYS A 15 -0.34 -12.55 -6.10
N LEU A 16 -1.18 -11.67 -5.56
CA LEU A 16 -2.62 -11.91 -5.47
C LEU A 16 -3.23 -12.13 -6.86
N TYR A 17 -2.87 -11.31 -7.86
CA TYR A 17 -3.32 -11.51 -9.24
C TYR A 17 -2.83 -12.83 -9.83
N PHE A 18 -1.58 -13.20 -9.58
CA PHE A 18 -1.04 -14.47 -10.04
C PHE A 18 -1.82 -15.64 -9.46
N PHE A 19 -2.11 -15.63 -8.14
CA PHE A 19 -2.91 -16.69 -7.50
C PHE A 19 -4.36 -16.69 -8.00
N MET A 20 -4.98 -15.52 -8.22
CA MET A 20 -6.32 -15.45 -8.81
C MET A 20 -6.34 -15.99 -10.23
N PHE A 21 -5.32 -15.67 -11.03
CA PHE A 21 -5.18 -16.19 -12.39
C PHE A 21 -5.00 -17.72 -12.39
N LEU A 22 -4.14 -18.25 -11.52
CA LEU A 22 -3.93 -19.69 -11.37
C LEU A 22 -5.21 -20.40 -10.92
N ALA A 23 -5.92 -19.85 -9.93
CA ALA A 23 -7.20 -20.38 -9.46
C ALA A 23 -8.25 -20.37 -10.58
N THR A 24 -8.34 -19.28 -11.35
CA THR A 24 -9.24 -19.20 -12.50
C THR A 24 -8.93 -20.28 -13.54
N PHE A 25 -7.65 -20.44 -13.88
CA PHE A 25 -7.23 -21.45 -14.84
C PHE A 25 -7.59 -22.87 -14.39
N THR A 26 -7.37 -23.17 -13.10
CA THR A 26 -7.72 -24.46 -12.51
C THR A 26 -9.23 -24.71 -12.56
N ILE A 27 -10.04 -23.72 -12.19
CA ILE A 27 -11.50 -23.81 -12.22
C ILE A 27 -12.02 -24.00 -13.64
N LEU A 28 -11.47 -23.27 -14.62
CA LEU A 28 -11.85 -23.43 -16.03
C LEU A 28 -11.48 -24.81 -16.58
N ALA A 29 -10.27 -25.30 -16.26
CA ALA A 29 -9.85 -26.63 -16.68
C ALA A 29 -10.76 -27.73 -16.06
N THR A 30 -11.09 -27.59 -14.78
CA THR A 30 -12.04 -28.50 -14.11
C THR A 30 -13.42 -28.42 -14.72
N GLY A 31 -13.91 -27.23 -15.09
CA GLY A 31 -15.18 -27.04 -15.74
C GLY A 31 -15.25 -27.74 -17.12
N ILE A 32 -14.16 -27.66 -17.91
CA ILE A 32 -14.08 -28.34 -19.20
C ILE A 32 -14.10 -29.88 -19.02
N ILE A 33 -13.42 -30.39 -18.00
CA ILE A 33 -13.40 -31.82 -17.70
C ILE A 33 -14.83 -32.27 -17.29
N LEU A 34 -15.47 -31.55 -16.38
CA LEU A 34 -16.81 -31.87 -15.90
C LEU A 34 -17.87 -31.76 -17.01
N TRP A 35 -17.70 -30.86 -17.97
CA TRP A 35 -18.58 -30.76 -19.14
C TRP A 35 -18.72 -32.07 -19.90
N ASN A 36 -17.68 -32.89 -19.96
CA ASN A 36 -17.72 -34.18 -20.62
C ASN A 36 -18.51 -35.25 -19.84
N PHE A 37 -18.75 -35.02 -18.53
CA PHE A 37 -19.50 -35.96 -17.68
C PHE A 37 -20.90 -35.48 -17.34
N ASP A 38 -21.04 -34.16 -17.07
CA ASP A 38 -22.31 -33.51 -16.74
C ASP A 38 -22.32 -32.06 -17.24
N LEU A 39 -23.16 -31.78 -18.24
CA LEU A 39 -23.28 -30.47 -18.87
C LEU A 39 -23.64 -29.36 -17.87
N HIS A 40 -24.56 -29.63 -16.94
CA HIS A 40 -25.01 -28.62 -15.97
C HIS A 40 -23.91 -28.27 -14.96
N MET A 41 -23.22 -29.27 -14.43
CA MET A 41 -22.09 -29.07 -13.52
C MET A 41 -20.95 -28.33 -14.22
N GLY A 42 -20.62 -28.72 -15.46
CA GLY A 42 -19.59 -28.04 -16.25
C GLY A 42 -19.92 -26.56 -16.48
N LEU A 43 -21.16 -26.22 -16.84
CA LEU A 43 -21.61 -24.84 -17.03
C LEU A 43 -21.51 -24.01 -15.73
N CYS A 44 -21.94 -24.56 -14.59
CA CYS A 44 -21.84 -23.87 -13.30
C CYS A 44 -20.39 -23.54 -12.95
N VAL A 45 -19.47 -24.49 -13.10
CA VAL A 45 -18.05 -24.29 -12.80
C VAL A 45 -17.42 -23.28 -13.77
N LEU A 46 -17.75 -23.30 -15.06
CA LEU A 46 -17.29 -22.32 -16.04
C LEU A 46 -17.81 -20.90 -15.69
N ALA A 47 -19.09 -20.78 -15.31
CA ALA A 47 -19.65 -19.49 -14.90
C ALA A 47 -18.92 -18.90 -13.67
N VAL A 48 -18.59 -19.71 -12.67
CA VAL A 48 -17.80 -19.30 -11.51
C VAL A 48 -16.40 -18.86 -11.95
N GLY A 49 -15.74 -19.61 -12.82
CA GLY A 49 -14.42 -19.25 -13.35
C GLY A 49 -14.41 -17.91 -14.10
N LEU A 50 -15.41 -17.68 -14.94
CA LEU A 50 -15.60 -16.39 -15.65
C LEU A 50 -15.88 -15.24 -14.67
N GLY A 51 -16.67 -15.46 -13.63
CA GLY A 51 -16.92 -14.48 -12.57
C GLY A 51 -15.63 -14.07 -11.84
N ILE A 52 -14.79 -15.03 -11.47
CA ILE A 52 -13.50 -14.77 -10.84
C ILE A 52 -12.56 -14.01 -11.79
N SER A 53 -12.53 -14.38 -13.07
CA SER A 53 -11.75 -13.68 -14.10
C SER A 53 -12.20 -12.23 -14.25
N TYR A 54 -13.50 -11.97 -14.26
CA TYR A 54 -14.04 -10.63 -14.35
C TYR A 54 -13.64 -9.79 -13.13
N VAL A 55 -13.77 -10.33 -11.91
CA VAL A 55 -13.34 -9.67 -10.68
C VAL A 55 -11.84 -9.38 -10.73
N ALA A 56 -11.00 -10.32 -11.17
CA ALA A 56 -9.57 -10.12 -11.30
C ALA A 56 -9.23 -9.01 -12.31
N MET A 57 -9.96 -8.95 -13.43
CA MET A 57 -9.79 -7.88 -14.44
C MET A 57 -10.18 -6.50 -13.89
N VAL A 58 -11.28 -6.40 -13.16
CA VAL A 58 -11.74 -5.15 -12.53
C VAL A 58 -10.72 -4.70 -11.48
N LEU A 59 -10.22 -5.62 -10.64
CA LEU A 59 -9.18 -5.31 -9.67
C LEU A 59 -7.90 -4.83 -10.37
N LYS A 60 -7.43 -5.54 -11.41
CA LYS A 60 -6.25 -5.14 -12.18
C LYS A 60 -6.41 -3.73 -12.78
N LYS A 61 -7.57 -3.41 -13.34
CA LYS A 61 -7.86 -2.07 -13.89
C LYS A 61 -7.83 -0.98 -12.83
N ASN A 62 -8.31 -1.28 -11.61
CA ASN A 62 -8.34 -0.32 -10.51
C ASN A 62 -6.98 -0.15 -9.82
N PHE A 63 -6.19 -1.22 -9.70
CA PHE A 63 -4.86 -1.18 -9.07
C PHE A 63 -3.73 -0.78 -10.04
N ASN A 64 -3.88 -1.15 -11.32
CA ASN A 64 -2.96 -0.74 -12.39
C ASN A 64 -3.77 -0.02 -13.49
N PRO A 65 -4.23 1.21 -13.25
CA PRO A 65 -4.85 1.96 -14.33
C PRO A 65 -3.85 2.02 -15.49
N PRO A 66 -4.32 1.87 -16.74
CA PRO A 66 -3.44 1.95 -17.90
C PRO A 66 -2.74 3.31 -17.83
N GLU A 67 -1.45 3.28 -17.50
CA GLU A 67 -0.65 4.48 -17.41
C GLU A 67 -0.53 5.07 -18.80
N LYS A 68 -1.32 6.08 -19.04
CA LYS A 68 -1.03 6.99 -20.14
C LYS A 68 0.35 7.54 -19.83
N LYS A 69 1.35 7.21 -20.64
CA LYS A 69 2.70 7.79 -20.55
C LYS A 69 2.52 9.32 -20.58
N LEU A 70 2.41 9.90 -19.41
CA LEU A 70 2.33 11.33 -19.26
C LEU A 70 3.71 11.85 -19.64
N THR A 71 3.81 12.56 -20.73
CA THR A 71 5.03 13.30 -21.06
C THR A 71 5.28 14.32 -19.94
N ALA A 72 6.53 14.63 -19.62
CA ALA A 72 6.90 15.61 -18.59
C ALA A 72 6.12 16.94 -18.76
N LYS A 73 5.81 17.32 -20.00
CA LYS A 73 5.03 18.53 -20.34
C LYS A 73 3.56 18.42 -19.88
N ARG A 74 2.88 17.27 -20.07
CA ARG A 74 1.51 17.04 -19.58
C ARG A 74 1.48 16.99 -18.07
N MET A 75 2.52 16.50 -17.48
CA MET A 75 2.69 16.42 -16.06
C MET A 75 2.78 17.81 -15.43
N ALA A 76 3.66 18.68 -15.93
CA ALA A 76 3.75 20.07 -15.48
C ALA A 76 2.41 20.80 -15.60
N HIS A 77 1.69 20.58 -16.69
CA HIS A 77 0.36 21.14 -16.90
C HIS A 77 -0.67 20.62 -15.88
N THR A 78 -0.62 19.34 -15.54
CA THR A 78 -1.54 18.74 -14.55
C THR A 78 -1.29 19.29 -13.13
N ILE A 79 -0.02 19.50 -12.74
CA ILE A 79 0.31 20.14 -11.46
C ILE A 79 -0.16 21.60 -11.43
N ALA A 80 -0.02 22.31 -12.53
CA ALA A 80 -0.50 23.70 -12.62
C ALA A 80 -2.03 23.80 -12.46
N GLN A 81 -2.76 22.73 -12.79
CA GLN A 81 -4.22 22.67 -12.65
C GLN A 81 -4.70 22.06 -11.33
N ASP A 82 -3.95 21.11 -10.77
CA ASP A 82 -4.31 20.40 -9.54
C ASP A 82 -3.08 20.24 -8.64
N THR A 83 -3.00 21.09 -7.63
CA THR A 83 -1.96 21.07 -6.60
C THR A 83 -2.33 20.20 -5.41
N SER A 84 -3.30 19.27 -5.55
CA SER A 84 -3.66 18.37 -4.44
C SER A 84 -2.47 17.52 -4.01
N PRO A 85 -2.31 17.25 -2.70
CA PRO A 85 -1.22 16.41 -2.18
C PRO A 85 -1.15 15.04 -2.87
N LEU A 86 -2.30 14.46 -3.22
CA LEU A 86 -2.38 13.20 -3.95
C LEU A 86 -1.77 13.30 -5.36
N THR A 87 -2.08 14.37 -6.09
CA THR A 87 -1.56 14.60 -7.43
C THR A 87 -0.06 14.80 -7.39
N ILE A 88 0.43 15.60 -6.44
CA ILE A 88 1.87 15.87 -6.26
C ILE A 88 2.62 14.58 -5.88
N ALA A 89 2.12 13.81 -4.90
CA ALA A 89 2.75 12.56 -4.45
C ALA A 89 2.78 11.51 -5.56
N ARG A 90 1.68 11.37 -6.32
CA ARG A 90 1.62 10.47 -7.48
C ARG A 90 2.63 10.85 -8.55
N PHE A 91 2.76 12.12 -8.79
CA PHE A 91 3.66 12.68 -9.78
C PHE A 91 5.13 12.49 -9.39
N ALA A 92 5.48 12.82 -8.15
CA ALA A 92 6.82 12.56 -7.64
C ALA A 92 7.18 11.06 -7.70
N SER A 93 6.21 10.19 -7.39
CA SER A 93 6.38 8.74 -7.55
C SER A 93 6.63 8.33 -9.00
N GLN A 94 5.93 8.94 -9.97
CA GLN A 94 6.16 8.69 -11.38
C GLN A 94 7.54 9.19 -11.82
N LEU A 95 7.96 10.39 -11.42
CA LEU A 95 9.32 10.89 -11.68
C LEU A 95 10.37 9.90 -11.16
N TYR A 96 10.16 9.37 -9.97
CA TYR A 96 11.08 8.44 -9.36
C TYR A 96 11.11 7.07 -10.08
N TYR A 97 9.96 6.43 -10.23
CA TYR A 97 9.87 5.04 -10.68
C TYR A 97 9.94 4.86 -12.20
N TYR A 98 9.34 5.78 -12.97
CA TYR A 98 9.26 5.64 -14.43
C TYR A 98 10.33 6.45 -15.16
N PHE A 99 10.58 7.66 -14.69
CA PHE A 99 11.54 8.54 -15.36
C PHE A 99 12.94 8.42 -14.77
N HIS A 100 13.11 7.69 -13.66
CA HIS A 100 14.39 7.53 -12.97
C HIS A 100 15.06 8.87 -12.63
N GLN A 101 14.26 9.84 -12.22
CA GLN A 101 14.69 11.20 -11.87
C GLN A 101 14.53 11.48 -10.37
N PRO A 102 15.32 10.82 -9.48
CA PRO A 102 15.16 10.93 -8.04
C PRO A 102 15.30 12.37 -7.52
N ASN A 103 16.27 13.13 -8.06
CA ASN A 103 16.50 14.51 -7.62
C ASN A 103 15.31 15.43 -7.94
N GLN A 104 14.69 15.25 -9.10
CA GLN A 104 13.52 16.05 -9.47
C GLN A 104 12.30 15.66 -8.61
N ALA A 105 12.12 14.37 -8.35
CA ALA A 105 11.05 13.90 -7.46
C ALA A 105 11.19 14.45 -6.04
N ILE A 106 12.41 14.45 -5.49
CA ILE A 106 12.71 15.01 -4.16
C ILE A 106 12.47 16.52 -4.16
N SER A 107 13.04 17.25 -5.13
CA SER A 107 12.89 18.70 -5.23
C SER A 107 11.42 19.12 -5.36
N LEU A 108 10.63 18.36 -6.15
CA LEU A 108 9.20 18.62 -6.28
C LEU A 108 8.49 18.50 -4.93
N LEU A 109 8.71 17.42 -4.19
CA LEU A 109 8.04 17.21 -2.89
C LEU A 109 8.48 18.25 -1.84
N GLU A 110 9.76 18.65 -1.86
CA GLU A 110 10.30 19.66 -0.94
C GLU A 110 9.70 21.05 -1.17
N GLN A 111 9.31 21.40 -2.40
CA GLN A 111 8.62 22.66 -2.70
C GLN A 111 7.24 22.78 -2.00
N PHE A 112 6.64 21.66 -1.65
CA PHE A 112 5.34 21.62 -0.96
C PHE A 112 5.46 21.39 0.55
N LEU A 113 6.64 21.57 1.14
CA LEU A 113 6.86 21.59 2.58
C LEU A 113 6.89 23.03 3.11
N PRO A 114 6.30 23.29 4.30
CA PRO A 114 5.52 22.36 5.15
C PRO A 114 4.15 22.05 4.55
N SER A 115 3.73 20.78 4.63
CA SER A 115 2.46 20.32 4.08
C SER A 115 1.43 20.05 5.19
N HIS A 116 0.15 20.30 4.87
CA HIS A 116 -0.99 19.93 5.72
C HIS A 116 -1.46 18.47 5.48
N ASP A 117 -0.76 17.70 4.65
CA ASP A 117 -1.10 16.32 4.34
C ASP A 117 0.12 15.40 4.58
N PRO A 118 -0.04 14.36 5.40
CA PRO A 118 1.03 13.40 5.69
C PRO A 118 1.54 12.64 4.45
N LEU A 119 0.76 12.60 3.36
CA LEU A 119 1.12 11.89 2.14
C LEU A 119 2.39 12.46 1.48
N ILE A 120 2.59 13.77 1.52
CA ILE A 120 3.80 14.43 0.99
C ILE A 120 5.03 13.95 1.77
N TYR A 121 4.96 13.98 3.11
CA TYR A 121 6.06 13.54 3.98
C TYR A 121 6.38 12.06 3.81
N THR A 122 5.35 11.21 3.76
CA THR A 122 5.55 9.76 3.59
C THR A 122 6.15 9.43 2.23
N THR A 123 5.69 10.07 1.16
CA THR A 123 6.23 9.87 -0.20
C THR A 123 7.68 10.33 -0.29
N LEU A 124 8.00 11.51 0.27
CA LEU A 124 9.36 12.01 0.31
C LEU A 124 10.27 11.11 1.15
N GLY A 125 9.80 10.68 2.33
CA GLY A 125 10.51 9.77 3.20
C GLY A 125 10.85 8.44 2.51
N ASP A 126 9.91 7.88 1.75
CA ASP A 126 10.09 6.65 0.98
C ASP A 126 11.13 6.80 -0.13
N ILE A 127 11.07 7.89 -0.89
CA ILE A 127 12.04 8.16 -1.96
C ILE A 127 13.44 8.34 -1.35
N LEU A 128 13.57 9.14 -0.30
CA LEU A 128 14.85 9.36 0.39
C LEU A 128 15.42 8.06 0.97
N LEU A 129 14.56 7.19 1.52
CA LEU A 129 14.96 5.89 2.03
C LEU A 129 15.54 5.01 0.93
N LYS A 130 14.90 4.96 -0.24
CA LYS A 130 15.35 4.20 -1.41
C LYS A 130 16.65 4.75 -2.01
N GLU A 131 16.88 6.05 -1.89
CA GLU A 131 18.13 6.71 -2.30
C GLU A 131 19.25 6.57 -1.25
N GLY A 132 19.03 5.80 -0.17
CA GLY A 132 20.02 5.61 0.88
C GLY A 132 20.19 6.80 1.83
N LYS A 133 19.37 7.84 1.68
CA LYS A 133 19.40 9.07 2.49
C LYS A 133 18.59 8.93 3.79
N ALA A 134 18.75 7.81 4.50
CA ALA A 134 17.90 7.43 5.62
C ALA A 134 17.89 8.46 6.77
N LYS A 135 19.03 9.08 7.09
CA LYS A 135 19.11 10.12 8.14
C LYS A 135 18.26 11.34 7.78
N ARG A 136 18.30 11.80 6.50
CA ARG A 136 17.47 12.91 6.00
C ARG A 136 15.97 12.55 6.01
N ALA A 137 15.66 11.32 5.60
CA ALA A 137 14.29 10.81 5.66
C ALA A 137 13.75 10.85 7.09
N LEU A 138 14.55 10.38 8.07
CA LEU A 138 14.14 10.39 9.48
C LEU A 138 13.86 11.79 9.98
N TYR A 139 14.74 12.75 9.69
CA TYR A 139 14.56 14.15 10.07
C TYR A 139 13.24 14.72 9.55
N ILE A 140 12.97 14.59 8.25
CA ILE A 140 11.74 15.10 7.62
C ILE A 140 10.48 14.43 8.20
N LEU A 141 10.55 13.13 8.48
CA LEU A 141 9.42 12.38 9.03
C LEU A 141 9.15 12.69 10.50
N GLN A 142 10.13 13.17 11.26
CA GLN A 142 9.98 13.53 12.67
C GLN A 142 9.60 15.00 12.87
N ASP A 143 10.07 15.88 11.99
CA ASP A 143 9.87 17.32 12.07
C ASP A 143 8.55 17.76 11.38
N ASN A 144 7.43 17.17 11.83
CA ASN A 144 6.11 17.52 11.33
C ASN A 144 4.99 17.13 12.33
N PRO A 145 3.80 17.77 12.25
CA PRO A 145 2.72 17.56 13.22
C PRO A 145 2.09 16.14 13.18
N TYR A 146 2.29 15.39 12.10
CA TYR A 146 1.71 14.05 11.92
C TYR A 146 2.63 12.92 12.37
N ALA A 147 3.88 13.24 12.75
CA ALA A 147 4.94 12.29 13.03
C ALA A 147 4.57 11.21 14.06
N LEU A 148 3.65 11.53 14.97
CA LEU A 148 3.30 10.66 16.10
C LEU A 148 1.91 10.02 16.00
N VAL A 149 1.09 10.39 15.01
CA VAL A 149 -0.32 9.98 14.93
C VAL A 149 -0.73 9.37 13.61
N ASP A 150 -0.07 9.73 12.51
CA ASP A 150 -0.38 9.16 11.21
C ASP A 150 0.24 7.76 11.05
N PRO A 151 -0.59 6.71 10.81
CA PRO A 151 -0.09 5.34 10.76
C PRO A 151 0.86 5.07 9.59
N LEU A 152 0.67 5.69 8.42
CA LEU A 152 1.56 5.52 7.27
C LEU A 152 2.92 6.18 7.55
N MET A 153 2.91 7.34 8.18
CA MET A 153 4.12 8.03 8.58
C MET A 153 4.92 7.25 9.63
N LEU A 154 4.24 6.72 10.64
CA LEU A 154 4.85 5.83 11.65
C LEU A 154 5.46 4.59 11.00
N ALA A 155 4.77 3.96 10.03
CA ALA A 155 5.31 2.83 9.29
C ALA A 155 6.56 3.21 8.49
N THR A 156 6.58 4.38 7.86
CA THR A 156 7.73 4.87 7.10
C THR A 156 8.90 5.19 8.03
N GLN A 157 8.66 5.83 9.18
CA GLN A 157 9.67 6.02 10.22
C GLN A 157 10.26 4.68 10.70
N GLY A 158 9.41 3.67 10.95
CA GLY A 158 9.87 2.32 11.31
C GLY A 158 10.80 1.71 10.27
N ARG A 159 10.48 1.86 8.97
CA ARG A 159 11.36 1.39 7.88
C ARG A 159 12.70 2.13 7.86
N VAL A 160 12.67 3.44 8.05
CA VAL A 160 13.89 4.27 8.10
C VAL A 160 14.76 3.88 9.30
N LEU A 161 14.16 3.73 10.49
CA LEU A 161 14.88 3.33 11.71
C LEU A 161 15.49 1.94 11.57
N LYS A 162 14.75 0.98 10.95
CA LYS A 162 15.28 -0.36 10.64
C LYS A 162 16.52 -0.26 9.75
N GLN A 163 16.50 0.58 8.72
CA GLN A 163 17.64 0.74 7.81
C GLN A 163 18.85 1.40 8.47
N ILE A 164 18.64 2.28 9.45
CA ILE A 164 19.72 2.90 10.24
C ILE A 164 20.28 1.94 11.30
N GLY A 165 19.65 0.80 11.53
CA GLY A 165 20.04 -0.19 12.53
C GLY A 165 19.42 0.03 13.93
N LYS A 166 18.53 1.02 14.08
CA LYS A 166 17.81 1.30 15.33
C LYS A 166 16.58 0.41 15.46
N ILE A 167 16.82 -0.91 15.62
CA ILE A 167 15.78 -1.92 15.56
C ILE A 167 14.72 -1.79 16.67
N PRO A 168 15.09 -1.55 17.97
CA PRO A 168 14.09 -1.39 19.02
C PRO A 168 13.15 -0.19 18.79
N GLU A 169 13.69 0.92 18.25
CA GLU A 169 12.85 2.08 17.89
C GLU A 169 11.97 1.78 16.68
N ALA A 170 12.47 1.04 15.70
CA ALA A 170 11.68 0.59 14.55
C ALA A 170 10.49 -0.25 15.00
N VAL A 171 10.68 -1.20 15.92
CA VAL A 171 9.60 -2.00 16.51
C VAL A 171 8.54 -1.09 17.12
N ARG A 172 8.93 -0.13 17.97
CA ARG A 172 7.99 0.82 18.59
C ARG A 172 7.19 1.60 17.55
N MET A 173 7.81 2.04 16.47
CA MET A 173 7.10 2.76 15.40
C MET A 173 6.11 1.86 14.66
N PHE A 174 6.47 0.62 14.36
CA PHE A 174 5.56 -0.33 13.74
C PHE A 174 4.40 -0.73 14.65
N GLU A 175 4.63 -0.92 15.95
CA GLU A 175 3.57 -1.21 16.94
C GLU A 175 2.60 -0.03 17.05
N ARG A 176 3.09 1.20 17.09
CA ARG A 176 2.24 2.41 17.07
C ARG A 176 1.48 2.50 15.76
N SER A 177 2.12 2.25 14.62
CA SER A 177 1.47 2.22 13.32
C SER A 177 0.33 1.19 13.29
N LEU A 178 0.55 0.01 13.87
CA LEU A 178 -0.49 -1.02 13.99
C LEU A 178 -1.64 -0.59 14.90
N HIS A 179 -1.33 0.07 16.02
CA HIS A 179 -2.33 0.61 16.93
C HIS A 179 -3.25 1.64 16.25
N PHE A 180 -2.66 2.53 15.44
CA PHE A 180 -3.41 3.54 14.68
C PHE A 180 -3.92 3.04 13.32
N SER A 181 -3.69 1.78 12.96
CA SER A 181 -4.04 1.23 11.65
C SER A 181 -5.53 1.35 11.29
N LYS A 182 -6.41 1.38 12.29
CA LYS A 182 -7.85 1.61 12.11
C LYS A 182 -8.17 3.02 11.59
N GLN A 183 -7.24 3.96 11.71
CA GLN A 183 -7.38 5.35 11.27
C GLN A 183 -6.82 5.59 9.86
N VAL A 184 -6.24 4.55 9.23
CA VAL A 184 -5.68 4.68 7.89
C VAL A 184 -6.78 5.05 6.91
N LYS A 185 -6.60 6.19 6.25
CA LYS A 185 -7.46 6.65 5.16
C LYS A 185 -6.74 6.44 3.84
N PHE A 186 -7.29 5.61 2.99
CA PHE A 186 -6.85 5.54 1.60
C PHE A 186 -7.65 6.53 0.76
N PRO A 187 -7.05 7.11 -0.31
CA PRO A 187 -7.72 8.11 -1.13
C PRO A 187 -9.07 7.60 -1.67
N LYS A 188 -10.16 8.30 -1.33
CA LYS A 188 -11.52 7.93 -1.76
C LYS A 188 -11.70 8.01 -3.29
N SER A 189 -10.94 8.88 -3.94
CA SER A 189 -11.11 9.22 -5.36
C SER A 189 -10.75 8.10 -6.34
N THR A 190 -10.09 7.04 -5.89
CA THR A 190 -9.52 6.02 -6.79
C THR A 190 -10.04 4.62 -6.54
N SER A 191 -10.81 4.37 -5.47
CA SER A 191 -11.06 2.99 -5.09
C SER A 191 -12.46 2.73 -4.57
N HIS A 192 -13.05 1.70 -5.14
CA HIS A 192 -14.23 1.04 -4.63
C HIS A 192 -14.01 0.58 -3.18
N TRP A 193 -15.05 0.52 -2.33
CA TRP A 193 -14.97 0.10 -0.92
C TRP A 193 -14.20 -1.21 -0.71
N PHE A 194 -14.35 -2.15 -1.63
CA PHE A 194 -13.66 -3.45 -1.58
C PHE A 194 -12.15 -3.30 -1.78
N THR A 195 -11.73 -2.43 -2.69
CA THR A 195 -10.32 -2.09 -2.92
C THR A 195 -9.70 -1.44 -1.68
N GLN A 196 -10.41 -0.49 -1.05
CA GLN A 196 -9.95 0.13 0.20
C GLN A 196 -9.78 -0.91 1.30
N LYS A 197 -10.69 -1.88 1.37
CA LYS A 197 -10.59 -2.97 2.34
C LYS A 197 -9.38 -3.86 2.12
N ILE A 198 -9.13 -4.26 0.86
CA ILE A 198 -7.92 -5.03 0.50
C ILE A 198 -6.65 -4.24 0.85
N LEU A 199 -6.59 -2.95 0.52
CA LEU A 199 -5.45 -2.10 0.87
C LEU A 199 -5.23 -2.02 2.37
N THR A 200 -6.29 -1.87 3.15
CA THR A 200 -6.21 -1.84 4.63
C THR A 200 -5.69 -3.15 5.19
N VAL A 201 -6.23 -4.29 4.74
CA VAL A 201 -5.79 -5.62 5.15
C VAL A 201 -4.32 -5.85 4.79
N SER A 202 -3.95 -5.53 3.54
CA SER A 202 -2.57 -5.65 3.05
C SER A 202 -1.61 -4.79 3.86
N TYR A 203 -2.01 -3.56 4.20
CA TYR A 203 -1.23 -2.67 5.05
C TYR A 203 -0.97 -3.26 6.43
N ILE A 204 -2.02 -3.71 7.12
CA ILE A 204 -1.90 -4.30 8.48
C ILE A 204 -1.04 -5.56 8.44
N ALA A 205 -1.25 -6.42 7.44
CA ALA A 205 -0.45 -7.63 7.28
C ALA A 205 1.03 -7.30 7.01
N ASN A 206 1.31 -6.28 6.18
CA ASN A 206 2.67 -5.82 5.92
C ASN A 206 3.36 -5.30 7.20
N ILE A 207 2.66 -4.53 8.05
CA ILE A 207 3.21 -4.10 9.35
C ILE A 207 3.56 -5.29 10.23
N HIS A 208 2.70 -6.31 10.29
CA HIS A 208 3.02 -7.55 11.02
C HIS A 208 4.28 -8.24 10.46
N HIS A 209 4.46 -8.30 9.15
CA HIS A 209 5.67 -8.87 8.56
C HIS A 209 6.92 -8.02 8.87
N LYS A 210 6.80 -6.68 8.86
CA LYS A 210 7.91 -5.79 9.26
C LYS A 210 8.30 -5.96 10.73
N LEU A 211 7.31 -6.15 11.61
CA LEU A 211 7.57 -6.50 13.01
C LEU A 211 8.28 -7.86 13.13
N ALA A 212 7.80 -8.87 12.40
CA ALA A 212 8.45 -10.18 12.39
C ALA A 212 9.91 -10.08 11.95
N ASP A 213 10.20 -9.33 10.89
CA ASP A 213 11.58 -9.08 10.43
C ASP A 213 12.45 -8.41 11.52
N CYS A 214 11.90 -7.41 12.23
CA CYS A 214 12.63 -6.73 13.31
C CYS A 214 12.90 -7.69 14.47
N TYR A 215 11.92 -8.51 14.87
CA TYR A 215 12.12 -9.49 15.94
C TYR A 215 13.09 -10.62 15.57
N VAL A 216 13.19 -10.99 14.28
CA VAL A 216 14.26 -11.89 13.81
C VAL A 216 15.63 -11.27 14.04
N ILE A 217 15.81 -9.99 13.72
CA ILE A 217 17.08 -9.27 13.94
C ILE A 217 17.42 -9.18 15.44
N LEU A 218 16.39 -9.07 16.30
CA LEU A 218 16.55 -9.05 17.76
C LEU A 218 16.71 -10.44 18.37
N ASN A 219 16.73 -11.51 17.56
CA ASN A 219 16.76 -12.92 17.98
C ASN A 219 15.54 -13.34 18.82
N ASP A 220 14.44 -12.59 18.83
CA ASP A 220 13.18 -12.99 19.45
C ASP A 220 12.32 -13.75 18.45
N PHE A 221 12.65 -15.02 18.24
CA PHE A 221 11.93 -15.88 17.29
C PHE A 221 10.49 -16.18 17.70
N HIS A 222 10.17 -16.06 18.99
CA HIS A 222 8.80 -16.27 19.46
C HIS A 222 7.89 -15.14 18.96
N GLN A 223 8.26 -13.88 19.19
CA GLN A 223 7.50 -12.73 18.69
C GLN A 223 7.53 -12.66 17.15
N ALA A 224 8.67 -12.96 16.51
CA ALA A 224 8.76 -13.04 15.06
C ALA A 224 7.72 -14.01 14.47
N LYS A 225 7.64 -15.24 15.01
CA LYS A 225 6.67 -16.26 14.58
C LYS A 225 5.23 -15.82 14.82
N LYS A 226 4.95 -15.18 15.97
CA LYS A 226 3.62 -14.64 16.30
C LYS A 226 3.17 -13.60 15.26
N HIS A 227 4.00 -12.62 14.97
CA HIS A 227 3.69 -11.58 13.99
C HIS A 227 3.61 -12.11 12.56
N PHE A 228 4.51 -12.99 12.16
CA PHE A 228 4.46 -13.63 10.85
C PHE A 228 3.15 -14.41 10.64
N ARG A 229 2.73 -15.18 11.65
CA ARG A 229 1.44 -15.91 11.59
C ARG A 229 0.25 -14.96 11.55
N ALA A 230 0.27 -13.87 12.33
CA ALA A 230 -0.80 -12.89 12.34
C ALA A 230 -0.96 -12.20 10.97
N GLY A 231 0.14 -11.80 10.34
CA GLY A 231 0.13 -11.23 8.98
C GLY A 231 -0.45 -12.21 7.95
N ASN A 232 0.06 -13.45 7.92
CA ASN A 232 -0.43 -14.47 6.98
C ASN A 232 -1.90 -14.81 7.22
N ARG A 233 -2.32 -14.93 8.48
CA ARG A 233 -3.72 -15.23 8.81
C ARG A 233 -4.66 -14.14 8.32
N LEU A 234 -4.31 -12.87 8.47
CA LEU A 234 -5.09 -11.75 7.94
C LEU A 234 -5.25 -11.82 6.42
N LEU A 235 -4.23 -12.30 5.70
CA LEU A 235 -4.29 -12.40 4.25
C LEU A 235 -5.14 -13.57 3.76
N LEU A 236 -5.17 -14.67 4.51
CA LEU A 236 -5.83 -15.92 4.12
C LEU A 236 -7.25 -16.04 4.64
N ASP A 237 -7.57 -15.39 5.76
CA ASP A 237 -8.86 -15.52 6.44
C ASP A 237 -9.71 -14.25 6.22
N VAL A 238 -10.61 -14.33 5.24
CA VAL A 238 -11.54 -13.23 4.89
C VAL A 238 -12.46 -12.85 6.05
N SER A 239 -12.74 -13.77 6.99
CA SER A 239 -13.58 -13.49 8.16
C SER A 239 -12.98 -12.42 9.06
N LEU A 240 -11.64 -12.36 9.14
CA LEU A 240 -10.89 -11.36 9.91
C LEU A 240 -10.93 -9.97 9.28
N TRP A 241 -11.25 -9.87 8.01
CA TRP A 241 -11.33 -8.58 7.32
C TRP A 241 -12.39 -7.64 7.87
N ARG A 242 -13.40 -8.18 8.58
CA ARG A 242 -14.42 -7.38 9.27
C ARG A 242 -13.81 -6.42 10.28
N HIS A 243 -12.73 -6.83 10.93
CA HIS A 243 -12.02 -6.05 11.96
C HIS A 243 -11.05 -5.01 11.36
N CYS A 244 -10.80 -5.06 10.06
CA CYS A 244 -9.91 -4.16 9.34
C CYS A 244 -10.69 -3.07 8.57
N GLN A 245 -11.82 -2.60 9.10
CA GLN A 245 -12.58 -1.53 8.44
C GLN A 245 -11.90 -0.17 8.68
N PRO A 246 -11.69 0.63 7.62
CA PRO A 246 -11.31 2.02 7.82
C PRO A 246 -12.43 2.75 8.54
N VAL A 247 -12.09 3.50 9.58
CA VAL A 247 -13.06 4.37 10.25
C VAL A 247 -13.42 5.49 9.29
N HIS A 248 -14.66 5.52 8.83
CA HIS A 248 -15.21 6.68 8.15
C HIS A 248 -15.36 7.82 9.19
N ILE A 249 -14.34 8.67 9.27
CA ILE A 249 -14.52 9.95 9.94
C ILE A 249 -15.21 10.84 8.90
N ASP A 250 -16.49 11.12 9.12
CA ASP A 250 -17.20 12.16 8.38
C ASP A 250 -16.48 13.47 8.60
N SER A 251 -15.72 13.91 7.60
CA SER A 251 -14.98 15.18 7.61
C SER A 251 -15.91 16.40 7.62
N THR A 252 -17.23 16.21 7.64
CA THR A 252 -18.23 17.27 7.66
C THR A 252 -18.63 17.73 9.05
N LYS A 253 -18.22 17.03 10.12
CA LYS A 253 -18.64 17.38 11.49
C LYS A 253 -17.65 18.22 12.32
N ASN A 254 -16.40 18.41 11.87
CA ASN A 254 -15.37 19.09 12.69
C ASN A 254 -15.10 20.56 12.31
N HIS A 255 -15.94 21.20 11.48
CA HIS A 255 -15.76 22.63 11.16
C HIS A 255 -16.75 23.57 11.89
N LYS A 256 -17.49 23.10 12.89
CA LYS A 256 -18.47 23.95 13.58
C LYS A 256 -18.19 24.26 15.07
N ASN A 257 -17.08 23.82 15.66
CA ASN A 257 -16.78 24.16 17.06
C ASN A 257 -15.31 24.54 17.22
N THR A 258 -14.93 25.71 16.73
CA THR A 258 -13.80 26.51 17.27
C THR A 258 -14.05 27.96 16.87
N TYR A 259 -14.84 28.65 17.70
CA TYR A 259 -14.76 30.07 17.92
C TYR A 259 -14.66 30.31 19.42
#